data_911ef489843ad7d587583f1f0b9e4f0f
#
_entry.id   911ef489843ad7d587583f1f0b9e4f0f
#
_cell.length_a   1.000
_cell.length_b   1.000
_cell.length_c   1.000
_cell.angle_alpha   90.00
_cell.angle_beta   90.00
_cell.angle_gamma   90.00
#
_symmetry.space_group_name_H-M   'P 1'
#
loop_
_entity.id
_entity.type
_entity.pdbx_description
1 polymer ?
#
loop_
_entity_poly.entity_id
_entity_poly.type
_entity_poly.pdbx_seq_one_letter_code
_entity_poly.pdbx_strand_id
1 'polypeptide(L)'
;MILIDTNILIDLFAEDPDWKGRSLVAFRLAKSRDALAINDIVYAELAPGFPNVAELDAALAALDVAVVPTAKSALFLAGHVYQRYRRQQGTKLNVLPDFFIGAHAAVENAQLLTRDARRVKAYFPTVEVISP
;
A
#
# COMPACT_ATOMS: atom_id res chain seq x y z
N MET A 1 -10.99 3.79 7.24
CA MET A 1 -10.20 2.73 6.55
C MET A 1 -8.75 3.17 6.44
N ILE A 2 -7.84 2.28 6.75
CA ILE A 2 -6.41 2.48 6.55
C ILE A 2 -5.98 1.52 5.46
N LEU A 3 -5.43 2.05 4.36
CA LEU A 3 -4.81 1.24 3.31
C LEU A 3 -3.39 0.87 3.70
N ILE A 4 -2.98 -0.33 3.32
CA ILE A 4 -1.64 -0.85 3.62
C ILE A 4 -0.87 -1.02 2.32
N ASP A 5 0.33 -0.45 2.29
CA ASP A 5 1.26 -0.64 1.19
C ASP A 5 1.86 -2.04 1.21
N THR A 6 2.22 -2.53 0.05
CA THR A 6 2.80 -3.86 -0.14
C THR A 6 4.03 -4.09 0.73
N ASN A 7 4.91 -3.10 0.88
CA ASN A 7 6.15 -3.25 1.63
C ASN A 7 5.92 -3.65 3.10
N ILE A 8 4.85 -3.17 3.72
CA ILE A 8 4.51 -3.54 5.10
C ILE A 8 4.14 -5.03 5.20
N LEU A 9 3.28 -5.51 4.30
CA LEU A 9 2.84 -6.91 4.34
C LEU A 9 3.96 -7.87 3.95
N ILE A 10 4.82 -7.48 3.01
CA ILE A 10 6.01 -8.27 2.68
C ILE A 10 6.92 -8.42 3.90
N ASP A 11 7.13 -7.35 4.67
CA ASP A 11 7.93 -7.42 5.90
C ASP A 11 7.37 -8.47 6.88
N LEU A 12 6.05 -8.52 7.00
CA LEU A 12 5.40 -9.46 7.93
C LEU A 12 5.45 -10.90 7.40
N PHE A 13 5.15 -11.10 6.12
CA PHE A 13 5.07 -12.44 5.52
C PHE A 13 6.44 -13.06 5.26
N ALA A 14 7.41 -12.26 4.80
CA ALA A 14 8.77 -12.72 4.54
C ALA A 14 9.67 -12.70 5.78
N GLU A 15 9.17 -12.19 6.89
CA GLU A 15 9.91 -12.08 8.15
C GLU A 15 11.23 -11.33 7.99
N ASP A 16 11.19 -10.16 7.32
CA ASP A 16 12.35 -9.33 7.08
C ASP A 16 13.08 -9.00 8.40
N PRO A 17 14.39 -9.33 8.54
CA PRO A 17 15.08 -9.18 9.81
C PRO A 17 15.24 -7.72 10.26
N ASP A 18 15.24 -6.76 9.32
CA ASP A 18 15.44 -5.34 9.64
C ASP A 18 14.12 -4.62 9.91
N TRP A 19 13.04 -5.03 9.22
CA TRP A 19 11.78 -4.29 9.22
C TRP A 19 10.61 -4.97 9.90
N LYS A 20 10.64 -6.31 10.06
CA LYS A 20 9.49 -7.03 10.60
C LYS A 20 8.99 -6.44 11.92
N GLY A 21 9.90 -6.19 12.87
CA GLY A 21 9.53 -5.65 14.19
C GLY A 21 8.85 -4.30 14.11
N ARG A 22 9.41 -3.37 13.35
CA ARG A 22 8.85 -2.02 13.19
C ARG A 22 7.52 -2.05 12.43
N SER A 23 7.46 -2.82 11.34
CA SER A 23 6.24 -2.94 10.53
C SER A 23 5.13 -3.61 11.32
N LEU A 24 5.44 -4.59 12.16
CA LEU A 24 4.45 -5.23 13.02
C LEU A 24 3.88 -4.28 14.06
N VAL A 25 4.72 -3.45 14.70
CA VAL A 25 4.26 -2.44 15.66
C VAL A 25 3.35 -1.44 14.97
N ALA A 26 3.76 -0.91 13.83
CA ALA A 26 2.96 0.05 13.06
C ALA A 26 1.63 -0.56 12.58
N PHE A 27 1.66 -1.82 12.13
CA PHE A 27 0.48 -2.57 11.74
C PHE A 27 -0.51 -2.71 12.89
N ARG A 28 -0.05 -3.11 14.07
CA ARG A 28 -0.90 -3.27 15.25
C ARG A 28 -1.51 -1.96 15.70
N LEU A 29 -0.75 -0.88 15.67
CA LEU A 29 -1.26 0.46 15.99
C LEU A 29 -2.34 0.88 15.00
N ALA A 30 -2.11 0.69 13.70
CA ALA A 30 -3.09 1.01 12.68
C ALA A 30 -4.39 0.19 12.89
N LYS A 31 -4.25 -1.10 13.16
CA LYS A 31 -5.38 -1.99 13.38
C LYS A 31 -6.21 -1.58 14.60
N SER A 32 -5.57 -1.00 15.62
CA SER A 32 -6.28 -0.51 16.81
C SER A 32 -7.10 0.75 16.55
N ARG A 33 -6.84 1.43 15.44
CA ARG A 33 -7.49 2.72 15.10
C ARG A 33 -8.63 2.57 14.13
N ASP A 34 -8.50 1.70 13.13
CA ASP A 34 -9.48 1.58 12.06
C ASP A 34 -9.34 0.26 11.32
N ALA A 35 -10.31 -0.06 10.47
CA ALA A 35 -10.27 -1.23 9.61
C ALA A 35 -9.13 -1.13 8.60
N LEU A 36 -8.45 -2.24 8.37
CA LEU A 36 -7.32 -2.33 7.44
C LEU A 36 -7.73 -2.95 6.13
N ALA A 37 -7.20 -2.42 5.03
CA ALA A 37 -7.49 -2.94 3.70
C ALA A 37 -6.28 -2.79 2.79
N ILE A 38 -6.24 -3.64 1.77
CA ILE A 38 -5.37 -3.48 0.60
C ILE A 38 -6.25 -3.33 -0.63
N ASN A 39 -5.67 -2.77 -1.69
CA ASN A 39 -6.33 -2.77 -2.98
C ASN A 39 -5.88 -3.96 -3.85
N ASP A 40 -6.48 -4.07 -5.03
CA ASP A 40 -6.17 -5.12 -5.99
C ASP A 40 -4.73 -5.03 -6.53
N ILE A 41 -4.12 -3.85 -6.55
CA ILE A 41 -2.72 -3.67 -6.96
C ILE A 41 -1.78 -4.31 -5.92
N VAL A 42 -2.00 -4.02 -4.64
CA VAL A 42 -1.23 -4.65 -3.55
C VAL A 42 -1.43 -6.17 -3.56
N TYR A 43 -2.66 -6.62 -3.78
CA TYR A 43 -2.96 -8.05 -3.91
C TYR A 43 -2.09 -8.71 -4.99
N ALA A 44 -2.03 -8.07 -6.17
CA ALA A 44 -1.20 -8.56 -7.26
C ALA A 44 0.29 -8.61 -6.91
N GLU A 45 0.77 -7.61 -6.18
CA GLU A 45 2.18 -7.57 -5.76
C GLU A 45 2.52 -8.61 -4.69
N LEU A 46 1.55 -9.03 -3.87
CA LEU A 46 1.74 -10.08 -2.87
C LEU A 46 1.66 -11.49 -3.48
N ALA A 47 0.94 -11.64 -4.58
CA ALA A 47 0.64 -12.94 -5.19
C ALA A 47 1.87 -13.82 -5.46
N PRO A 48 3.01 -13.29 -5.93
CA PRO A 48 4.19 -14.14 -6.17
C PRO A 48 4.72 -14.88 -4.94
N GLY A 49 4.42 -14.42 -3.74
CA GLY A 49 4.83 -15.07 -2.48
C GLY A 49 3.93 -16.22 -2.04
N PHE A 50 2.87 -16.54 -2.80
CA PHE A 50 1.90 -17.56 -2.43
C PHE A 50 1.64 -18.52 -3.60
N PRO A 51 1.40 -19.81 -3.32
CA PRO A 51 1.23 -20.79 -4.41
C PRO A 51 -0.14 -20.73 -5.08
N ASN A 52 -1.17 -20.18 -4.42
CA ASN A 52 -2.52 -20.08 -4.97
C ASN A 52 -3.34 -18.99 -4.25
N VAL A 53 -4.50 -18.69 -4.81
CA VAL A 53 -5.42 -17.67 -4.30
C VAL A 53 -5.88 -17.99 -2.87
N ALA A 54 -6.21 -19.24 -2.61
CA ALA A 54 -6.75 -19.64 -1.31
C ALA A 54 -5.76 -19.38 -0.16
N GLU A 55 -4.46 -19.59 -0.39
CA GLU A 55 -3.44 -19.34 0.64
C GLU A 55 -3.20 -17.86 0.87
N LEU A 56 -3.19 -17.03 -0.19
CA LEU A 56 -3.09 -15.59 -0.02
C LEU A 56 -4.32 -15.04 0.70
N ASP A 57 -5.52 -15.46 0.31
CA ASP A 57 -6.75 -15.04 0.97
C ASP A 57 -6.77 -15.43 2.44
N ALA A 58 -6.31 -16.65 2.77
CA ALA A 58 -6.23 -17.11 4.15
C ALA A 58 -5.25 -16.28 4.98
N ALA A 59 -4.09 -15.92 4.41
CA ALA A 59 -3.10 -15.09 5.09
C ALA A 59 -3.65 -13.68 5.38
N LEU A 60 -4.35 -13.07 4.43
CA LEU A 60 -4.98 -11.77 4.62
C LEU A 60 -6.12 -11.84 5.65
N ALA A 61 -6.93 -12.88 5.60
CA ALA A 61 -8.01 -13.09 6.56
C ALA A 61 -7.47 -13.27 7.98
N ALA A 62 -6.35 -13.97 8.15
CA ALA A 62 -5.72 -14.15 9.44
C ALA A 62 -5.24 -12.83 10.05
N LEU A 63 -4.88 -11.86 9.23
CA LEU A 63 -4.51 -10.51 9.65
C LEU A 63 -5.71 -9.57 9.75
N ASP A 64 -6.90 -10.03 9.39
CA ASP A 64 -8.12 -9.22 9.31
C ASP A 64 -7.93 -8.00 8.37
N VAL A 65 -7.35 -8.26 7.21
CA VAL A 65 -7.13 -7.27 6.15
C VAL A 65 -8.08 -7.57 4.99
N ALA A 66 -8.92 -6.61 4.66
CA ALA A 66 -9.85 -6.71 3.54
C ALA A 66 -9.17 -6.36 2.22
N VAL A 67 -9.72 -6.87 1.12
CA VAL A 67 -9.30 -6.49 -0.24
C VAL A 67 -10.42 -5.63 -0.84
N VAL A 68 -10.07 -4.41 -1.24
CA VAL A 68 -11.03 -3.48 -1.85
C VAL A 68 -10.59 -3.12 -3.28
N PRO A 69 -11.53 -2.98 -4.23
CA PRO A 69 -11.15 -2.63 -5.59
C PRO A 69 -10.67 -1.19 -5.68
N THR A 70 -9.74 -0.94 -6.61
CA THR A 70 -9.28 0.42 -6.89
C THR A 70 -10.29 1.12 -7.80
N ALA A 71 -10.85 2.22 -7.32
CA ALA A 71 -11.82 2.99 -8.09
C ALA A 71 -11.19 3.59 -9.36
N LYS A 72 -12.01 3.74 -10.41
CA LYS A 72 -11.55 4.31 -11.68
C LYS A 72 -10.96 5.71 -11.50
N SER A 73 -11.53 6.52 -10.62
CA SER A 73 -11.02 7.85 -10.27
C SER A 73 -9.61 7.80 -9.69
N ALA A 74 -9.30 6.80 -8.89
CA ALA A 74 -7.97 6.59 -8.34
C ALA A 74 -6.97 6.17 -9.43
N LEU A 75 -7.38 5.31 -10.35
CA LEU A 75 -6.56 4.89 -11.50
C LEU A 75 -6.23 6.10 -12.39
N PHE A 76 -7.20 6.95 -12.66
CA PHE A 76 -7.03 8.15 -13.46
C PHE A 76 -6.04 9.11 -12.78
N LEU A 77 -6.23 9.38 -11.50
CA LEU A 77 -5.33 10.23 -10.71
C LEU A 77 -3.90 9.68 -10.71
N ALA A 78 -3.74 8.38 -10.49
CA ALA A 78 -2.44 7.73 -10.49
C ALA A 78 -1.69 7.92 -11.82
N GLY A 79 -2.39 7.77 -12.93
CA GLY A 79 -1.81 7.98 -14.26
C GLY A 79 -1.28 9.40 -14.46
N HIS A 80 -2.05 10.40 -14.04
CA HIS A 80 -1.64 11.80 -14.16
C HIS A 80 -0.48 12.15 -13.24
N VAL A 81 -0.50 11.68 -12.00
CA VAL A 81 0.59 11.93 -11.04
C VAL A 81 1.87 11.23 -11.49
N TYR A 82 1.77 9.99 -12.01
CA TYR A 82 2.90 9.26 -12.56
C TYR A 82 3.52 10.01 -13.75
N GLN A 83 2.70 10.58 -14.65
CA GLN A 83 3.18 11.38 -15.76
C GLN A 83 3.98 12.59 -15.27
N ARG A 84 3.50 13.27 -14.21
CA ARG A 84 4.23 14.38 -13.58
C ARG A 84 5.56 13.94 -13.01
N TYR A 85 5.61 12.78 -12.34
CA TYR A 85 6.85 12.17 -11.87
C TYR A 85 7.84 11.96 -13.02
N ARG A 86 7.39 11.42 -14.14
CA ARG A 86 8.22 11.20 -15.31
C ARG A 86 8.75 12.51 -15.91
N ARG A 87 7.93 13.55 -15.95
CA ARG A 87 8.31 14.89 -16.43
C ARG A 87 9.34 15.55 -15.53
N GLN A 88 9.36 15.24 -14.25
CA GLN A 88 10.34 15.73 -13.28
C GLN A 88 11.61 14.87 -13.27
N GLN A 89 11.88 14.17 -14.38
CA GLN A 89 13.04 13.32 -14.57
C GLN A 89 13.08 12.10 -13.64
N GLY A 90 11.94 11.60 -13.22
CA GLY A 90 11.84 10.34 -12.51
C GLY A 90 12.29 9.20 -13.42
N THR A 91 13.28 8.40 -12.96
CA THR A 91 13.91 7.36 -13.77
C THR A 91 13.46 5.96 -13.41
N LYS A 92 12.85 5.76 -12.25
CA LYS A 92 12.38 4.45 -11.81
C LYS A 92 11.09 4.10 -12.55
N LEU A 93 11.14 3.03 -13.37
CA LEU A 93 9.97 2.58 -14.14
C LEU A 93 9.00 1.72 -13.32
N ASN A 94 9.47 1.11 -12.23
CA ASN A 94 8.72 0.16 -11.42
C ASN A 94 7.95 0.81 -10.26
N VAL A 95 7.82 2.15 -10.24
CA VAL A 95 7.10 2.84 -9.16
C VAL A 95 5.63 3.10 -9.46
N LEU A 96 5.15 2.80 -10.67
CA LEU A 96 3.74 3.02 -11.02
C LEU A 96 2.75 2.37 -10.02
N PRO A 97 2.98 1.15 -9.52
CA PRO A 97 2.12 0.57 -8.50
C PRO A 97 1.98 1.43 -7.25
N ASP A 98 3.05 2.09 -6.81
CA ASP A 98 3.03 2.97 -5.64
C ASP A 98 2.11 4.17 -5.86
N PHE A 99 2.02 4.67 -7.08
CA PHE A 99 1.12 5.76 -7.43
C PHE A 99 -0.35 5.32 -7.42
N PHE A 100 -0.66 4.06 -7.78
CA PHE A 100 -2.01 3.52 -7.63
C PHE A 100 -2.43 3.46 -6.17
N ILE A 101 -1.53 3.07 -5.29
CA ILE A 101 -1.80 2.95 -3.85
C ILE A 101 -2.00 4.34 -3.23
N GLY A 102 -1.12 5.29 -3.55
CA GLY A 102 -1.23 6.67 -3.07
C GLY A 102 -2.49 7.38 -3.58
N ALA A 103 -2.81 7.21 -4.86
CA ALA A 103 -4.02 7.78 -5.45
C ALA A 103 -5.28 7.19 -4.83
N HIS A 104 -5.29 5.89 -4.56
CA HIS A 104 -6.43 5.24 -3.92
C HIS A 104 -6.68 5.84 -2.52
N ALA A 105 -5.62 5.99 -1.73
CA ALA A 105 -5.73 6.62 -0.41
C ALA A 105 -6.25 8.07 -0.52
N ALA A 106 -5.77 8.83 -1.49
CA ALA A 106 -6.19 10.22 -1.69
C ALA A 106 -7.68 10.31 -2.06
N VAL A 107 -8.14 9.50 -3.01
CA VAL A 107 -9.53 9.52 -3.49
C VAL A 107 -10.50 9.07 -2.40
N GLU A 108 -10.15 8.05 -1.62
CA GLU A 108 -10.99 7.52 -0.54
C GLU A 108 -10.84 8.31 0.77
N ASN A 109 -9.99 9.32 0.79
CA ASN A 109 -9.65 10.05 2.02
C ASN A 109 -9.22 9.08 3.14
N ALA A 110 -8.45 8.07 2.79
CA ALA A 110 -7.94 7.05 3.69
C ALA A 110 -6.52 7.39 4.14
N GLN A 111 -6.14 6.93 5.34
CA GLN A 111 -4.75 6.92 5.75
C GLN A 111 -4.00 5.81 5.00
N LEU A 112 -2.70 5.95 4.86
CA LEU A 112 -1.85 4.96 4.21
C LEU A 112 -0.70 4.55 5.14
N LEU A 113 -0.61 3.26 5.42
CA LEU A 113 0.49 2.66 6.16
C LEU A 113 1.55 2.20 5.16
N THR A 114 2.72 2.84 5.19
CA THR A 114 3.81 2.59 4.24
C THR A 114 5.17 2.91 4.83
N ARG A 115 6.21 2.23 4.32
CA ARG A 115 7.60 2.63 4.60
C ARG A 115 8.07 3.81 3.73
N ASP A 116 7.35 4.11 2.65
CA ASP A 116 7.76 5.11 1.67
C ASP A 116 7.01 6.43 1.85
N ALA A 117 7.05 6.95 3.07
CA ALA A 117 6.35 8.17 3.45
C ALA A 117 6.78 9.38 2.61
N ARG A 118 8.06 9.48 2.25
CA ARG A 118 8.59 10.63 1.50
C ARG A 118 7.92 10.75 0.13
N ARG A 119 7.82 9.64 -0.63
CA ARG A 119 7.19 9.66 -1.95
C ARG A 119 5.71 9.99 -1.86
N VAL A 120 5.01 9.36 -0.92
CA VAL A 120 3.58 9.62 -0.73
C VAL A 120 3.33 11.09 -0.41
N LYS A 121 4.07 11.66 0.53
CA LYS A 121 3.92 13.08 0.89
C LYS A 121 4.24 14.02 -0.27
N ALA A 122 5.22 13.67 -1.11
CA ALA A 122 5.62 14.48 -2.25
C ALA A 122 4.54 14.53 -3.35
N TYR A 123 3.88 13.42 -3.63
CA TYR A 123 2.96 13.29 -4.76
C TYR A 123 1.48 13.26 -4.37
N PHE A 124 1.18 12.93 -3.12
CA PHE A 124 -0.18 12.87 -2.57
C PHE A 124 -0.23 13.59 -1.22
N PRO A 125 -0.03 14.93 -1.22
CA PRO A 125 0.16 15.68 0.03
C PRO A 125 -1.07 15.68 0.94
N THR A 126 -2.26 15.34 0.43
CA THR A 126 -3.49 15.23 1.24
C THR A 126 -3.59 13.91 1.99
N VAL A 127 -2.76 12.92 1.65
CA VAL A 127 -2.81 11.60 2.29
C VAL A 127 -2.09 11.66 3.63
N GLU A 128 -2.77 11.25 4.68
CA GLU A 128 -2.15 11.08 5.99
C GLU A 128 -1.41 9.75 6.03
N VAL A 129 -0.11 9.80 6.29
CA VAL A 129 0.79 8.65 6.24
C VAL A 129 1.08 8.16 7.66
N ILE A 130 0.97 6.83 7.85
CA ILE A 130 1.47 6.13 9.03
C ILE A 130 2.73 5.38 8.58
N SER A 131 3.84 5.61 9.28
CA SER A 131 5.14 5.02 8.93
C SER A 131 5.72 4.27 10.12
N PRO A 132 6.34 3.09 9.87
CA PRO A 132 7.04 2.35 10.91
C PRO A 132 8.21 3.11 11.53
#